data_517b18fe3087d4955c4a68c3adff158b
#
_entry.id   517b18fe3087d4955c4a68c3adff158b
#
_cell.length_a   1.000
_cell.length_b   1.000
_cell.length_c   1.000
_cell.angle_alpha   90.00
_cell.angle_beta   90.00
_cell.angle_gamma   90.00
#
_symmetry.space_group_name_H-M   'P 1'
#
loop_
_entity.id
_entity.type
_entity.pdbx_description
1 polymer ?
#
loop_
_entity_poly.entity_id
_entity_poly.type
_entity_poly.pdbx_seq_one_letter_code
_entity_poly.pdbx_strand_id
1 'polypeptide(L)'
;MQIRELSVPDSYEITPKQFADDRGVFLEWYRFDKLEEVLGHSLDLRQANTSVSQRGVVRGIHYADVPPGQGKYVTVTHGAGIDFVVDIREGSPTFGQWDSVILDTVDRRAVYVAEGLGHAFIALTDDATLTYLVSDVYKPNAEHDINVLDSEIGLVFPPELGDLVLSPKDKEAPTLAQRLADGSLPSYAAVKEYYEANRKERN
;
A
#
# COMPACT_ATOMS: atom_id res chain seq x y z
N MET A 1 -13.83 -5.64 -13.72
CA MET A 1 -12.69 -5.11 -12.96
C MET A 1 -11.80 -4.35 -13.93
N GLN A 2 -11.40 -3.14 -13.58
CA GLN A 2 -10.42 -2.35 -14.33
C GLN A 2 -9.16 -2.25 -13.46
N ILE A 3 -7.99 -2.38 -14.06
CA ILE A 3 -6.70 -2.28 -13.36
C ILE A 3 -5.86 -1.25 -14.10
N ARG A 4 -5.35 -0.26 -13.37
CA ARG A 4 -4.53 0.83 -13.87
C ARG A 4 -3.23 0.91 -13.08
N GLU A 5 -2.10 0.94 -13.74
CA GLU A 5 -0.81 1.18 -13.09
C GLU A 5 -0.75 2.61 -12.56
N LEU A 6 -0.21 2.78 -11.36
CA LEU A 6 0.05 4.09 -10.76
C LEU A 6 1.35 4.69 -11.30
N SER A 7 1.64 5.95 -10.94
CA SER A 7 2.90 6.60 -11.32
C SER A 7 4.13 5.99 -10.63
N VAL A 8 3.93 5.31 -9.51
CA VAL A 8 4.94 4.47 -8.86
C VAL A 8 4.89 3.07 -9.48
N PRO A 9 5.93 2.61 -10.19
CA PRO A 9 5.92 1.31 -10.85
C PRO A 9 5.71 0.14 -9.89
N ASP A 10 5.09 -0.92 -10.38
CA ASP A 10 4.72 -2.13 -9.64
C ASP A 10 3.59 -1.88 -8.60
N SER A 11 2.85 -0.79 -8.75
CA SER A 11 1.64 -0.51 -7.96
C SER A 11 0.44 -0.22 -8.85
N TYR A 12 -0.75 -0.63 -8.42
CA TYR A 12 -1.94 -0.59 -9.26
C TYR A 12 -3.18 -0.13 -8.50
N GLU A 13 -4.00 0.72 -9.14
CA GLU A 13 -5.38 0.97 -8.75
C GLU A 13 -6.30 -0.06 -9.38
N ILE A 14 -7.17 -0.65 -8.60
CA ILE A 14 -8.15 -1.63 -9.03
C ILE A 14 -9.55 -1.10 -8.78
N THR A 15 -10.35 -0.94 -9.84
CA THR A 15 -11.78 -0.59 -9.74
C THR A 15 -12.62 -1.82 -10.03
N PRO A 16 -13.29 -2.40 -9.01
CA PRO A 16 -14.13 -3.56 -9.19
C PRO A 16 -15.41 -3.22 -9.97
N LYS A 17 -15.91 -4.19 -10.75
CA LYS A 17 -17.25 -4.06 -11.31
C LYS A 17 -18.29 -4.26 -10.21
N GLN A 18 -19.20 -3.31 -10.09
CA GLN A 18 -20.30 -3.36 -9.15
C GLN A 18 -21.59 -3.82 -9.85
N PHE A 19 -22.34 -4.69 -9.20
CA PHE A 19 -23.61 -5.23 -9.66
C PHE A 19 -24.71 -4.82 -8.66
N ALA A 20 -25.47 -3.79 -9.01
CA ALA A 20 -26.55 -3.27 -8.17
C ALA A 20 -27.89 -3.87 -8.55
N ASP A 21 -28.72 -4.20 -7.54
CA ASP A 21 -30.13 -4.58 -7.67
C ASP A 21 -30.93 -4.08 -6.45
N ASP A 22 -32.20 -4.45 -6.34
CA ASP A 22 -33.09 -4.02 -5.24
C ASP A 22 -32.61 -4.47 -3.84
N ARG A 23 -31.66 -5.39 -3.73
CA ARG A 23 -31.08 -5.86 -2.47
C ARG A 23 -29.81 -5.08 -2.06
N GLY A 24 -29.21 -4.30 -2.98
CA GLY A 24 -27.98 -3.56 -2.76
C GLY A 24 -26.95 -3.79 -3.86
N VAL A 25 -25.69 -3.90 -3.49
CA VAL A 25 -24.55 -4.03 -4.43
C VAL A 25 -23.74 -5.27 -4.12
N PHE A 26 -23.51 -6.08 -5.15
CA PHE A 26 -22.52 -7.17 -5.12
C PHE A 26 -21.29 -6.79 -5.93
N LEU A 27 -20.11 -7.17 -5.46
CA LEU A 27 -18.84 -6.99 -6.18
C LEU A 27 -17.84 -8.10 -5.81
N GLU A 28 -16.99 -8.42 -6.76
CA GLU A 28 -15.79 -9.20 -6.51
C GLU A 28 -14.63 -8.21 -6.27
N TRP A 29 -14.32 -7.94 -5.02
CA TRP A 29 -13.32 -6.93 -4.68
C TRP A 29 -11.89 -7.40 -4.87
N TYR A 30 -11.65 -8.71 -4.84
CA TYR A 30 -10.37 -9.34 -5.14
C TYR A 30 -10.56 -10.54 -6.10
N ARG A 31 -9.78 -10.57 -7.16
CA ARG A 31 -9.73 -11.65 -8.16
C ARG A 31 -8.27 -11.96 -8.43
N PHE A 32 -7.78 -13.12 -7.92
CA PHE A 32 -6.38 -13.51 -8.06
C PHE A 32 -5.96 -13.63 -9.52
N ASP A 33 -6.81 -14.23 -10.36
CA ASP A 33 -6.57 -14.43 -11.80
C ASP A 33 -6.40 -13.09 -12.55
N LYS A 34 -7.18 -12.08 -12.21
CA LYS A 34 -7.09 -10.75 -12.84
C LYS A 34 -5.86 -9.97 -12.40
N LEU A 35 -5.48 -10.12 -11.15
CA LEU A 35 -4.25 -9.50 -10.63
C LEU A 35 -3.02 -10.21 -11.21
N GLU A 36 -3.03 -11.55 -11.30
CA GLU A 36 -1.95 -12.35 -11.87
C GLU A 36 -1.69 -12.02 -13.34
N GLU A 37 -2.76 -11.78 -14.16
CA GLU A 37 -2.61 -11.34 -15.56
C GLU A 37 -1.74 -10.07 -15.68
N VAL A 38 -1.77 -9.18 -14.70
CA VAL A 38 -1.05 -7.90 -14.70
C VAL A 38 0.34 -8.05 -14.07
N LEU A 39 0.43 -8.75 -12.95
CA LEU A 39 1.69 -8.92 -12.21
C LEU A 39 2.63 -9.93 -12.88
N GLY A 40 2.07 -10.91 -13.61
CA GLY A 40 2.79 -12.07 -14.13
C GLY A 40 3.13 -13.13 -13.08
N HIS A 41 2.62 -12.96 -11.85
CA HIS A 41 2.69 -13.93 -10.75
C HIS A 41 1.49 -13.74 -9.82
N SER A 42 1.10 -14.76 -9.05
CA SER A 42 0.00 -14.62 -8.11
C SER A 42 0.46 -13.94 -6.82
N LEU A 43 -0.46 -13.19 -6.19
CA LEU A 43 -0.31 -12.74 -4.81
C LEU A 43 -0.65 -13.92 -3.89
N ASP A 44 0.37 -14.48 -3.26
CA ASP A 44 0.24 -15.61 -2.32
C ASP A 44 -0.31 -15.09 -0.98
N LEU A 45 -1.60 -15.26 -0.76
CA LEU A 45 -2.26 -14.71 0.44
C LEU A 45 -1.89 -15.49 1.69
N ARG A 46 -1.30 -14.81 2.68
CA ARG A 46 -0.85 -15.41 3.95
C ARG A 46 -1.56 -14.84 5.16
N GLN A 47 -2.02 -13.59 5.10
CA GLN A 47 -2.71 -12.93 6.20
C GLN A 47 -3.71 -11.90 5.67
N ALA A 48 -4.80 -11.72 6.40
CA ALA A 48 -5.77 -10.63 6.18
C ALA A 48 -5.85 -9.78 7.44
N ASN A 49 -5.87 -8.46 7.26
CA ASN A 49 -5.90 -7.50 8.36
C ASN A 49 -7.06 -6.51 8.18
N THR A 50 -7.52 -5.98 9.29
CA THR A 50 -8.48 -4.87 9.31
C THR A 50 -8.04 -3.85 10.36
N SER A 51 -8.06 -2.58 10.00
CA SER A 51 -7.89 -1.47 10.94
C SER A 51 -9.06 -0.51 10.87
N VAL A 52 -9.52 -0.05 12.02
CA VAL A 52 -10.55 0.99 12.15
C VAL A 52 -9.87 2.26 12.63
N SER A 53 -10.10 3.39 11.97
CA SER A 53 -9.41 4.64 12.22
C SER A 53 -10.38 5.80 12.32
N GLN A 54 -10.19 6.67 13.30
CA GLN A 54 -10.90 7.95 13.37
C GLN A 54 -10.38 8.89 12.27
N ARG A 55 -11.19 9.86 11.90
CA ARG A 55 -10.82 10.91 10.94
C ARG A 55 -9.50 11.59 11.35
N GLY A 56 -8.59 11.76 10.37
CA GLY A 56 -7.27 12.37 10.58
C GLY A 56 -6.19 11.41 11.10
N VAL A 57 -6.53 10.14 11.39
CA VAL A 57 -5.51 9.14 11.73
C VAL A 57 -4.69 8.79 10.51
N VAL A 58 -3.37 8.86 10.65
CA VAL A 58 -2.39 8.44 9.64
C VAL A 58 -1.66 7.19 10.13
N ARG A 59 -1.48 6.22 9.22
CA ARG A 59 -0.71 4.99 9.44
C ARG A 59 0.34 4.87 8.34
N GLY A 60 1.60 4.73 8.69
CA GLY A 60 2.71 4.58 7.72
C GLY A 60 3.79 5.65 7.91
N ILE A 61 4.75 5.68 7.03
CA ILE A 61 4.97 4.81 5.87
C ILE A 61 5.57 3.50 6.34
N HIS A 62 4.94 2.38 6.03
CA HIS A 62 5.39 1.05 6.45
C HIS A 62 5.91 0.25 5.26
N TYR A 63 7.00 -0.48 5.46
CA TYR A 63 7.58 -1.39 4.48
C TYR A 63 8.23 -2.61 5.15
N ALA A 64 8.57 -3.62 4.37
CA ALA A 64 9.24 -4.82 4.85
C ALA A 64 10.52 -5.11 4.07
N ASP A 65 11.46 -5.81 4.71
CA ASP A 65 12.68 -6.31 4.06
C ASP A 65 12.34 -7.20 2.86
N VAL A 66 13.08 -7.05 1.76
CA VAL A 66 12.96 -7.90 0.57
C VAL A 66 14.28 -8.60 0.33
N PRO A 67 14.29 -9.93 0.19
CA PRO A 67 13.20 -10.90 0.25
C PRO A 67 12.74 -11.23 1.67
N PRO A 68 11.50 -11.75 1.91
CA PRO A 68 10.47 -11.97 0.88
C PRO A 68 9.63 -10.71 0.59
N GLY A 69 9.67 -9.67 1.42
CA GLY A 69 8.78 -8.55 1.36
C GLY A 69 7.36 -8.87 1.81
N GLN A 70 6.47 -7.89 1.66
CA GLN A 70 5.04 -8.05 1.93
C GLN A 70 4.24 -7.24 0.89
N GLY A 71 3.79 -7.91 -0.17
CA GLY A 71 2.83 -7.35 -1.12
C GLY A 71 1.47 -7.17 -0.45
N LYS A 72 0.79 -6.07 -0.75
CA LYS A 72 -0.48 -5.71 -0.10
C LYS A 72 -1.56 -5.46 -1.14
N TYR A 73 -2.77 -5.95 -0.88
CA TYR A 73 -3.97 -5.62 -1.63
C TYR A 73 -4.97 -4.97 -0.67
N VAL A 74 -5.20 -3.68 -0.81
CA VAL A 74 -5.80 -2.80 0.20
C VAL A 74 -7.10 -2.22 -0.31
N THR A 75 -8.15 -2.18 0.51
CA THR A 75 -9.42 -1.49 0.21
C THR A 75 -10.05 -0.92 1.48
N VAL A 76 -10.99 0.02 1.31
CA VAL A 76 -11.83 0.52 2.40
C VAL A 76 -13.20 -0.16 2.34
N THR A 77 -13.61 -0.78 3.44
CA THR A 77 -14.91 -1.46 3.56
C THR A 77 -15.98 -0.61 4.26
N HIS A 78 -15.56 0.44 4.98
CA HIS A 78 -16.44 1.44 5.60
C HIS A 78 -15.74 2.80 5.60
N GLY A 79 -16.50 3.90 5.38
CA GLY A 79 -15.96 5.24 5.36
C GLY A 79 -15.13 5.53 4.10
N ALA A 80 -14.12 6.39 4.26
CA ALA A 80 -13.20 6.79 3.19
C ALA A 80 -11.82 7.12 3.72
N GLY A 81 -10.79 6.98 2.87
CA GLY A 81 -9.43 7.36 3.15
C GLY A 81 -8.62 7.59 1.87
N ILE A 82 -7.41 8.09 2.03
CA ILE A 82 -6.42 8.16 0.95
C ILE A 82 -5.34 7.15 1.26
N ASP A 83 -5.06 6.30 0.29
CA ASP A 83 -3.97 5.34 0.30
C ASP A 83 -2.80 5.90 -0.50
N PHE A 84 -1.58 5.85 0.06
CA PHE A 84 -0.37 6.36 -0.56
C PHE A 84 0.61 5.21 -0.80
N VAL A 85 1.17 5.19 -1.99
CA VAL A 85 2.27 4.30 -2.37
C VAL A 85 3.51 5.15 -2.61
N VAL A 86 4.62 4.82 -1.97
CA VAL A 86 5.89 5.55 -2.06
C VAL A 86 6.98 4.64 -2.59
N ASP A 87 7.74 5.08 -3.59
CA ASP A 87 8.91 4.33 -4.03
C ASP A 87 10.10 4.62 -3.12
N ILE A 88 10.40 3.68 -2.24
CA ILE A 88 11.50 3.74 -1.29
C ILE A 88 12.69 2.84 -1.69
N ARG A 89 12.64 2.23 -2.87
CA ARG A 89 13.64 1.29 -3.35
C ARG A 89 14.90 2.04 -3.82
N GLU A 90 16.00 1.83 -3.12
CA GLU A 90 17.30 2.44 -3.46
C GLU A 90 17.71 2.08 -4.90
N GLY A 91 18.04 3.09 -5.70
CA GLY A 91 18.40 2.95 -7.11
C GLY A 91 17.22 2.88 -8.08
N SER A 92 15.98 3.05 -7.60
CA SER A 92 14.81 3.18 -8.48
C SER A 92 14.82 4.51 -9.23
N PRO A 93 14.37 4.55 -10.49
CA PRO A 93 14.21 5.82 -11.23
C PRO A 93 13.12 6.72 -10.65
N THR A 94 12.22 6.17 -9.83
CA THR A 94 11.15 6.90 -9.15
C THR A 94 11.36 6.99 -7.63
N PHE A 95 12.61 6.79 -7.17
CA PHE A 95 12.95 6.88 -5.75
C PHE A 95 12.46 8.18 -5.11
N GLY A 96 11.76 8.09 -3.99
CA GLY A 96 11.15 9.23 -3.28
C GLY A 96 9.84 9.76 -3.88
N GLN A 97 9.43 9.29 -5.06
CA GLN A 97 8.15 9.67 -5.65
C GLN A 97 7.00 8.85 -5.04
N TRP A 98 5.80 9.40 -5.10
CA TRP A 98 4.60 8.76 -4.59
C TRP A 98 3.39 8.98 -5.48
N ASP A 99 2.39 8.13 -5.32
CA ASP A 99 1.06 8.28 -5.89
C ASP A 99 0.01 7.98 -4.83
N SER A 100 -1.23 8.35 -5.07
CA SER A 100 -2.31 8.14 -4.11
C SER A 100 -3.64 7.79 -4.77
N VAL A 101 -4.46 7.05 -4.04
CA VAL A 101 -5.80 6.65 -4.46
C VAL A 101 -6.79 6.93 -3.34
N ILE A 102 -7.91 7.58 -3.66
CA ILE A 102 -9.04 7.67 -2.74
C ILE A 102 -9.75 6.32 -2.71
N LEU A 103 -9.81 5.73 -1.51
CA LEU A 103 -10.54 4.51 -1.22
C LEU A 103 -11.81 4.87 -0.45
N ASP A 104 -12.96 4.45 -0.96
CA ASP A 104 -14.27 4.73 -0.38
C ASP A 104 -15.28 3.61 -0.64
N THR A 105 -16.48 3.76 -0.11
CA THR A 105 -17.59 2.81 -0.29
C THR A 105 -18.47 3.13 -1.51
N VAL A 106 -18.11 4.10 -2.33
CA VAL A 106 -18.80 4.47 -3.59
C VAL A 106 -18.17 3.74 -4.77
N ASP A 107 -16.91 4.09 -5.07
CA ASP A 107 -16.15 3.43 -6.15
C ASP A 107 -15.59 2.08 -5.75
N ARG A 108 -15.39 1.86 -4.44
CA ARG A 108 -14.91 0.61 -3.84
C ARG A 108 -13.58 0.12 -4.43
N ARG A 109 -12.71 1.10 -4.73
CA ARG A 109 -11.39 0.82 -5.29
C ARG A 109 -10.54 0.03 -4.31
N ALA A 110 -9.55 -0.64 -4.88
CA ALA A 110 -8.44 -1.23 -4.13
C ALA A 110 -7.11 -0.74 -4.70
N VAL A 111 -6.06 -0.86 -3.91
CA VAL A 111 -4.68 -0.62 -4.32
C VAL A 111 -3.87 -1.89 -4.12
N TYR A 112 -3.09 -2.27 -5.13
CA TYR A 112 -2.02 -3.23 -4.97
C TYR A 112 -0.70 -2.49 -4.80
N VAL A 113 0.03 -2.84 -3.75
CA VAL A 113 1.34 -2.33 -3.40
C VAL A 113 2.31 -3.52 -3.42
N ALA A 114 3.26 -3.50 -4.35
CA ALA A 114 4.23 -4.59 -4.45
C ALA A 114 5.25 -4.58 -3.30
N GLU A 115 5.93 -5.70 -3.12
CA GLU A 115 7.03 -5.86 -2.17
C GLU A 115 8.12 -4.81 -2.43
N GLY A 116 8.65 -4.23 -1.38
CA GLY A 116 9.70 -3.21 -1.44
C GLY A 116 9.20 -1.78 -1.59
N LEU A 117 7.91 -1.57 -1.82
CA LEU A 117 7.29 -0.23 -1.78
C LEU A 117 6.89 0.17 -0.36
N GLY A 118 6.89 1.46 -0.09
CA GLY A 118 6.34 2.06 1.12
C GLY A 118 4.83 2.28 0.99
N HIS A 119 4.10 2.09 2.08
CA HIS A 119 2.64 2.20 2.13
C HIS A 119 2.20 3.08 3.29
N ALA A 120 1.29 4.03 3.03
CA ALA A 120 0.65 4.83 4.06
C ALA A 120 -0.85 5.03 3.77
N PHE A 121 -1.62 5.30 4.81
CA PHE A 121 -3.05 5.54 4.74
C PHE A 121 -3.46 6.68 5.66
N ILE A 122 -4.39 7.54 5.21
CA ILE A 122 -5.05 8.53 6.06
C ILE A 122 -6.56 8.37 6.01
N ALA A 123 -7.21 8.37 7.18
CA ALA A 123 -8.65 8.30 7.31
C ALA A 123 -9.30 9.68 7.05
N LEU A 124 -10.23 9.74 6.09
CA LEU A 124 -11.01 10.96 5.76
C LEU A 124 -12.30 11.06 6.56
N THR A 125 -12.79 9.94 7.07
CA THR A 125 -14.03 9.84 7.85
C THR A 125 -13.77 9.16 9.19
N ASP A 126 -14.69 9.31 10.13
CA ASP A 126 -14.70 8.50 11.34
C ASP A 126 -15.01 7.03 10.99
N ASP A 127 -14.45 6.11 11.79
CA ASP A 127 -14.60 4.67 11.61
C ASP A 127 -14.15 4.16 10.22
N ALA A 128 -13.27 4.90 9.53
CA ALA A 128 -12.70 4.45 8.27
C ALA A 128 -12.04 3.08 8.46
N THR A 129 -12.61 2.07 7.80
CA THR A 129 -12.21 0.67 7.96
C THR A 129 -11.41 0.23 6.74
N LEU A 130 -10.09 0.17 6.92
CA LEU A 130 -9.14 -0.36 5.95
C LEU A 130 -9.02 -1.86 6.13
N THR A 131 -9.26 -2.63 5.06
CA THR A 131 -9.10 -4.09 5.02
C THR A 131 -8.07 -4.43 3.94
N TYR A 132 -7.12 -5.31 4.27
CA TYR A 132 -6.08 -5.66 3.33
C TYR A 132 -5.59 -7.11 3.46
N LEU A 133 -5.24 -7.66 2.31
CA LEU A 133 -4.66 -8.98 2.13
C LEU A 133 -3.17 -8.81 1.91
N VAL A 134 -2.35 -9.69 2.50
CA VAL A 134 -0.89 -9.59 2.41
C VAL A 134 -0.24 -10.92 2.04
N SER A 135 0.91 -10.84 1.33
CA SER A 135 1.64 -12.00 0.81
C SER A 135 2.52 -12.69 1.86
N ASP A 136 2.73 -12.08 3.02
CA ASP A 136 3.46 -12.69 4.15
C ASP A 136 2.82 -12.33 5.49
N VAL A 137 3.11 -13.09 6.52
CA VAL A 137 2.64 -12.81 7.89
C VAL A 137 3.47 -11.68 8.52
N TYR A 138 2.91 -11.03 9.53
CA TYR A 138 3.61 -10.00 10.29
C TYR A 138 4.90 -10.52 10.93
N LYS A 139 6.03 -9.84 10.65
CA LYS A 139 7.35 -10.15 11.17
C LYS A 139 7.97 -8.89 11.78
N PRO A 140 7.87 -8.67 13.09
CA PRO A 140 8.28 -7.41 13.74
C PRO A 140 9.74 -7.03 13.51
N ASN A 141 10.62 -7.99 13.24
CA ASN A 141 12.05 -7.74 12.99
C ASN A 141 12.39 -7.44 11.53
N ALA A 142 11.44 -7.59 10.62
CA ALA A 142 11.58 -7.35 9.18
C ALA A 142 10.68 -6.22 8.68
N GLU A 143 9.92 -5.59 9.57
CA GLU A 143 9.06 -4.45 9.21
C GLU A 143 9.66 -3.15 9.76
N HIS A 144 9.63 -2.13 8.92
CA HIS A 144 10.25 -0.84 9.14
C HIS A 144 9.27 0.29 8.85
N ASP A 145 9.63 1.48 9.35
CA ASP A 145 8.85 2.70 9.18
C ASP A 145 9.72 3.82 8.64
N ILE A 146 9.10 4.72 7.87
CA ILE A 146 9.62 6.02 7.48
C ILE A 146 8.65 7.09 7.97
N ASN A 147 9.17 8.22 8.40
CA ASN A 147 8.35 9.33 8.88
C ASN A 147 7.42 9.82 7.75
N VAL A 148 6.13 9.69 7.96
CA VAL A 148 5.10 10.08 6.99
C VAL A 148 5.04 11.59 6.75
N LEU A 149 5.62 12.39 7.65
CA LEU A 149 5.73 13.85 7.55
C LEU A 149 7.09 14.29 7.00
N ASP A 150 7.88 13.37 6.44
CA ASP A 150 9.16 13.69 5.81
C ASP A 150 8.95 14.65 4.64
N SER A 151 9.56 15.84 4.75
CA SER A 151 9.43 16.90 3.76
C SER A 151 10.10 16.57 2.41
N GLU A 152 11.05 15.63 2.37
CA GLU A 152 11.68 15.18 1.14
C GLU A 152 10.75 14.27 0.34
N ILE A 153 9.91 13.48 1.00
CA ILE A 153 8.82 12.72 0.36
C ILE A 153 7.66 13.67 0.02
N GLY A 154 7.30 14.54 0.98
CA GLY A 154 6.31 15.59 0.77
C GLY A 154 4.89 15.06 0.49
N LEU A 155 4.43 14.05 1.23
CA LEU A 155 3.02 13.61 1.11
C LEU A 155 2.07 14.76 1.39
N VAL A 156 1.03 14.89 0.58
CA VAL A 156 0.05 15.97 0.70
C VAL A 156 -1.22 15.43 1.35
N PHE A 157 -1.54 15.97 2.53
CA PHE A 157 -2.76 15.63 3.27
C PHE A 157 -3.80 16.75 3.12
N PRO A 158 -5.11 16.41 3.08
CA PRO A 158 -6.17 17.41 3.02
C PRO A 158 -6.13 18.37 4.22
N PRO A 159 -5.99 19.68 4.01
CA PRO A 159 -5.86 20.64 5.09
C PRO A 159 -7.08 20.73 6.01
N GLU A 160 -8.23 20.32 5.54
CA GLU A 160 -9.51 20.27 6.29
C GLU A 160 -9.51 19.17 7.38
N LEU A 161 -8.52 18.30 7.40
CA LEU A 161 -8.37 17.32 8.48
C LEU A 161 -7.81 17.92 9.76
N GLY A 162 -7.16 19.09 9.68
CA GLY A 162 -6.51 19.74 10.84
C GLY A 162 -5.31 18.96 11.34
N ASP A 163 -5.21 18.79 12.65
CA ASP A 163 -4.08 18.07 13.25
C ASP A 163 -4.16 16.57 12.96
N LEU A 164 -3.07 16.02 12.43
CA LEU A 164 -2.96 14.60 12.11
C LEU A 164 -2.70 13.77 13.37
N VAL A 165 -3.32 12.60 13.45
CA VAL A 165 -3.17 11.66 14.55
C VAL A 165 -2.25 10.51 14.13
N LEU A 166 -1.05 10.46 14.69
CA LEU A 166 -0.06 9.43 14.46
C LEU A 166 0.20 8.63 15.73
N SER A 167 0.60 7.36 15.56
CA SER A 167 1.13 6.57 16.67
C SER A 167 2.48 7.16 17.16
N PRO A 168 2.90 6.88 18.39
CA PRO A 168 4.26 7.25 18.84
C PRO A 168 5.35 6.72 17.92
N LYS A 169 5.20 5.47 17.45
CA LYS A 169 6.13 4.81 16.52
C LYS A 169 6.26 5.58 15.20
N ASP A 170 5.13 5.96 14.58
CA ASP A 170 5.13 6.68 13.29
C ASP A 170 5.68 8.11 13.43
N LYS A 171 5.47 8.75 14.60
CA LYS A 171 6.03 10.09 14.90
C LYS A 171 7.54 10.09 15.02
N GLU A 172 8.10 9.02 15.59
CA GLU A 172 9.53 8.88 15.88
C GLU A 172 10.28 8.16 14.75
N ALA A 173 9.58 7.76 13.70
CA ALA A 173 10.16 7.07 12.55
C ALA A 173 11.26 7.91 11.88
N PRO A 174 12.35 7.29 11.42
CA PRO A 174 13.41 7.97 10.67
C PRO A 174 12.91 8.54 9.34
N THR A 175 13.60 9.53 8.81
CA THR A 175 13.36 10.05 7.46
C THR A 175 13.83 9.07 6.38
N LEU A 176 13.39 9.27 5.14
CA LEU A 176 13.86 8.49 3.98
C LEU A 176 15.39 8.60 3.82
N ALA A 177 15.94 9.81 3.99
CA ALA A 177 17.39 10.04 3.93
C ALA A 177 18.15 9.29 5.03
N GLN A 178 17.60 9.21 6.24
CA GLN A 178 18.20 8.43 7.34
C GLN A 178 18.16 6.93 7.04
N ARG A 179 17.06 6.40 6.51
CA ARG A 179 16.93 5.01 6.09
C ARG A 179 17.87 4.64 4.93
N LEU A 180 18.09 5.57 4.01
CA LEU A 180 19.08 5.41 2.95
C LEU A 180 20.50 5.34 3.53
N ALA A 181 20.82 6.22 4.48
CA ALA A 181 22.14 6.30 5.09
C ALA A 181 22.48 5.07 5.96
N ASP A 182 21.50 4.46 6.62
CA ASP A 182 21.69 3.26 7.44
C ASP A 182 21.60 1.94 6.64
N GLY A 183 21.31 2.01 5.33
CA GLY A 183 21.26 0.85 4.43
C GLY A 183 20.05 -0.06 4.67
N SER A 184 18.97 0.42 5.29
CA SER A 184 17.77 -0.37 5.60
C SER A 184 16.68 -0.31 4.53
N LEU A 185 16.91 0.40 3.42
CA LEU A 185 15.97 0.45 2.31
C LEU A 185 16.11 -0.76 1.38
N PRO A 186 15.00 -1.25 0.80
CA PRO A 186 15.06 -2.28 -0.22
C PRO A 186 15.86 -1.83 -1.45
N SER A 187 16.76 -2.67 -1.95
CA SER A 187 17.46 -2.40 -3.22
C SER A 187 16.52 -2.64 -4.40
N TYR A 188 16.40 -1.68 -5.32
CA TYR A 188 15.58 -1.83 -6.53
C TYR A 188 16.01 -3.04 -7.38
N ALA A 189 17.32 -3.25 -7.53
CA ALA A 189 17.85 -4.39 -8.28
C ALA A 189 17.45 -5.72 -7.64
N ALA A 190 17.61 -5.86 -6.32
CA ALA A 190 17.24 -7.08 -5.59
C ALA A 190 15.71 -7.35 -5.64
N VAL A 191 14.90 -6.30 -5.55
CA VAL A 191 13.44 -6.43 -5.70
C VAL A 191 13.06 -6.92 -7.10
N LYS A 192 13.67 -6.41 -8.15
CA LYS A 192 13.41 -6.86 -9.54
C LYS A 192 13.87 -8.31 -9.76
N GLU A 193 15.01 -8.71 -9.23
CA GLU A 193 15.45 -10.11 -9.27
C GLU A 193 14.46 -11.04 -8.54
N TYR A 194 13.95 -10.61 -7.39
CA TYR A 194 12.93 -11.34 -6.63
C TYR A 194 11.64 -11.53 -7.45
N TYR A 195 11.15 -10.48 -8.11
CA TYR A 195 9.97 -10.60 -8.98
C TYR A 195 10.19 -11.53 -10.16
N GLU A 196 11.37 -11.47 -10.80
CA GLU A 196 11.72 -12.36 -11.91
C GLU A 196 11.80 -13.83 -11.47
N ALA A 197 12.34 -14.10 -10.28
CA ALA A 197 12.37 -15.44 -9.71
C ALA A 197 10.96 -15.99 -9.49
N ASN A 198 10.07 -15.19 -8.87
CA ASN A 198 8.68 -15.57 -8.63
C ASN A 198 7.89 -15.84 -9.93
N ARG A 199 8.18 -15.10 -11.01
CA ARG A 199 7.56 -15.36 -12.33
C ARG A 199 8.05 -16.67 -12.96
N LYS A 200 9.31 -17.05 -12.74
CA LYS A 200 9.91 -18.28 -13.34
C LYS A 200 9.46 -19.55 -12.64
N GLU A 201 9.24 -19.53 -11.35
CA GLU A 201 8.83 -20.71 -10.58
C GLU A 201 7.39 -21.19 -10.95
N ARG A 202 6.64 -20.41 -11.70
CA ARG A 202 5.21 -20.65 -12.01
C ARG A 202 4.92 -20.88 -13.49
N ASN A 203 5.94 -20.85 -14.35
CA ASN A 203 5.89 -21.29 -15.75
C ASN A 203 6.49 -22.68 -15.91
#